data_9c5346ad3fc8585b123f48ce9745e081
#
_entry.id   9c5346ad3fc8585b123f48ce9745e081
#
_cell.length_a   1.000
_cell.length_b   1.000
_cell.length_c   1.000
_cell.angle_alpha   90.00
_cell.angle_beta   90.00
_cell.angle_gamma   90.00
#
_symmetry.space_group_name_H-M   'P 1'
#
loop_
_entity.id
_entity.type
_entity.pdbx_description
1 polymer ?
#
loop_
_entity_poly.entity_id
_entity_poly.type
_entity_poly.pdbx_seq_one_letter_code
_entity_poly.pdbx_strand_id
1 'polypeptide(L)'
;ITLQNYVRLYPKGSRAGMTGTAETEAAEFMSTYKMGVIPIPTHRPMIRVDEEDLVYKNTDGKFAAIVEDIAQAHEAGQPVLVGTTSVEKSE
;
A
#
# COMPACT_ATOMS: atom_id res chain seq x y z
N ILE A 1 -5.12 -26.88 1.54
CA ILE A 1 -4.67 -26.60 0.17
C ILE A 1 -3.94 -25.26 0.13
N THR A 2 -2.85 -25.17 -0.58
CA THR A 2 -2.12 -23.91 -0.78
C THR A 2 -2.78 -23.04 -1.84
N LEU A 3 -2.55 -21.72 -1.79
CA LEU A 3 -3.03 -20.78 -2.82
C LEU A 3 -2.50 -21.14 -4.21
N GLN A 4 -1.23 -21.55 -4.30
CA GLN A 4 -0.59 -21.99 -5.53
C GLN A 4 -1.31 -23.19 -6.15
N ASN A 5 -1.67 -24.19 -5.35
CA ASN A 5 -2.40 -25.36 -5.81
C ASN A 5 -3.86 -25.05 -6.19
N TYR A 6 -4.49 -24.16 -5.46
CA TYR A 6 -5.82 -23.67 -5.81
C TYR A 6 -5.85 -22.98 -7.17
N VAL A 7 -4.92 -22.08 -7.41
CA VAL A 7 -4.82 -21.35 -8.70
C VAL A 7 -4.54 -22.29 -9.87
N ARG A 8 -3.82 -23.41 -9.65
CA ARG A 8 -3.57 -24.42 -10.70
C ARG A 8 -4.80 -25.15 -11.19
N LEU A 9 -5.90 -25.13 -10.44
CA LEU A 9 -7.17 -25.73 -10.89
C LEU A 9 -7.77 -25.02 -12.11
N TYR A 10 -7.36 -23.78 -12.33
CA TYR A 10 -7.81 -22.98 -13.46
C TYR A 10 -6.80 -23.02 -14.61
N PRO A 11 -7.25 -23.22 -15.87
CA PRO A 11 -6.34 -23.20 -17.03
C PRO A 11 -5.58 -21.87 -17.15
N LYS A 12 -4.35 -21.91 -17.67
CA LYS A 12 -3.52 -20.71 -17.84
C LYS A 12 -4.22 -19.57 -18.57
N GLY A 13 -4.96 -19.86 -19.61
CA GLY A 13 -5.68 -18.86 -20.43
C GLY A 13 -6.90 -18.24 -19.75
N SER A 14 -7.36 -18.79 -18.61
CA SER A 14 -8.52 -18.28 -17.87
C SER A 14 -8.15 -17.56 -16.58
N ARG A 15 -6.85 -17.33 -16.35
CA ARG A 15 -6.35 -16.67 -15.14
C ARG A 15 -5.85 -15.27 -15.46
N ALA A 16 -6.30 -14.29 -14.72
CA ALA A 16 -5.81 -12.93 -14.74
C ALA A 16 -5.92 -12.31 -13.36
N GLY A 17 -5.14 -11.29 -13.11
CA GLY A 17 -5.17 -10.51 -11.88
C GLY A 17 -4.77 -9.06 -12.15
N MET A 18 -5.18 -8.17 -11.28
CA MET A 18 -4.82 -6.76 -11.33
C MET A 18 -4.37 -6.31 -9.94
N THR A 19 -3.23 -5.64 -9.88
CA THR A 19 -2.67 -5.12 -8.63
C THR A 19 -1.71 -3.97 -8.91
N GLY A 20 -1.54 -3.07 -7.95
CA GLY A 20 -0.55 -1.99 -8.03
C GLY A 20 0.89 -2.40 -7.66
N THR A 21 1.14 -3.64 -7.24
CA THR A 21 2.41 -4.06 -6.62
C THR A 21 3.03 -5.32 -7.22
N ALA A 22 2.58 -5.80 -8.38
CA ALA A 22 3.06 -7.06 -8.95
C ALA A 22 4.40 -6.95 -9.70
N GLU A 23 4.82 -5.77 -10.12
CA GLU A 23 6.01 -5.60 -10.97
C GLU A 23 7.29 -6.05 -10.27
N THR A 24 7.46 -5.71 -8.99
CA THR A 24 8.61 -6.13 -8.17
C THR A 24 8.71 -7.63 -7.99
N GLU A 25 7.58 -8.35 -8.08
CA GLU A 25 7.47 -9.79 -7.88
C GLU A 25 7.23 -10.56 -9.19
N ALA A 26 7.52 -9.95 -10.34
CA ALA A 26 7.28 -10.54 -11.66
C ALA A 26 7.96 -11.89 -11.86
N ALA A 27 9.18 -12.07 -11.32
CA ALA A 27 9.90 -13.34 -11.38
C ALA A 27 9.18 -14.45 -10.61
N GLU A 28 8.61 -14.15 -9.44
CA GLU A 28 7.82 -15.10 -8.64
C GLU A 28 6.52 -15.48 -9.34
N PHE A 29 5.80 -14.54 -9.92
CA PHE A 29 4.61 -14.80 -10.72
C PHE A 29 4.91 -15.73 -11.90
N MET A 30 6.03 -15.52 -12.57
CA MET A 30 6.44 -16.38 -13.67
C MET A 30 6.84 -17.78 -13.20
N SER A 31 7.63 -17.90 -12.12
CA SER A 31 8.10 -19.20 -11.62
C SER A 31 6.98 -20.04 -11.04
N THR A 32 6.10 -19.44 -10.24
CA THR A 32 5.05 -20.15 -9.47
C THR A 32 3.79 -20.38 -10.30
N TYR A 33 3.31 -19.36 -11.00
CA TYR A 33 2.01 -19.39 -11.69
C TYR A 33 2.12 -19.43 -13.23
N LYS A 34 3.32 -19.26 -13.77
CA LYS A 34 3.56 -19.12 -15.23
C LYS A 34 2.76 -17.97 -15.84
N MET A 35 2.66 -16.87 -15.11
CA MET A 35 1.98 -15.65 -15.52
C MET A 35 2.99 -14.53 -15.73
N GLY A 36 2.88 -13.81 -16.84
CA GLY A 36 3.63 -12.58 -17.07
C GLY A 36 2.97 -11.39 -16.36
N VAL A 37 3.77 -10.41 -15.99
CA VAL A 37 3.32 -9.14 -15.44
C VAL A 37 3.51 -8.06 -16.50
N ILE A 38 2.45 -7.30 -16.76
CA ILE A 38 2.47 -6.20 -17.73
C ILE A 38 2.16 -4.91 -16.97
N PRO A 39 3.14 -4.01 -16.78
CA PRO A 39 2.89 -2.72 -16.17
C PRO A 39 2.08 -1.83 -17.11
N ILE A 40 0.99 -1.26 -16.59
CA ILE A 40 0.17 -0.29 -17.31
C ILE A 40 0.46 1.08 -16.71
N PRO A 41 0.97 2.05 -17.49
CA PRO A 41 1.27 3.38 -16.98
C PRO A 41 0.02 4.07 -16.47
N THR A 42 0.19 4.93 -15.46
CA THR A 42 -0.90 5.74 -14.91
C THR A 42 -1.38 6.79 -15.92
N HIS A 43 -2.66 7.14 -15.86
CA HIS A 43 -3.24 8.19 -16.71
C HIS A 43 -2.58 9.56 -16.48
N ARG A 44 -2.22 9.87 -15.25
CA ARG A 44 -1.55 11.13 -14.87
C ARG A 44 -0.20 10.83 -14.24
N PRO A 45 0.77 11.77 -14.32
CA PRO A 45 2.04 11.62 -13.61
C PRO A 45 1.82 11.40 -12.12
N MET A 46 2.65 10.57 -11.53
CA MET A 46 2.68 10.40 -10.09
C MET A 46 3.28 11.65 -9.44
N ILE A 47 2.52 12.28 -8.56
CA ILE A 47 2.92 13.49 -7.83
C ILE A 47 3.10 13.24 -6.33
N ARG A 48 3.02 11.97 -5.90
CA ARG A 48 3.22 11.58 -4.50
C ARG A 48 4.65 11.90 -4.07
N VAL A 49 4.76 12.49 -2.90
CA VAL A 49 6.03 12.70 -2.19
C VAL A 49 5.96 11.86 -0.92
N ASP A 50 6.90 10.91 -0.80
CA ASP A 50 7.04 10.13 0.43
C ASP A 50 8.06 10.84 1.32
N GLU A 51 7.62 11.28 2.49
CA GLU A 51 8.46 11.95 3.47
C GLU A 51 9.17 10.93 4.36
N GLU A 52 10.28 11.35 4.95
CA GLU A 52 11.03 10.50 5.86
C GLU A 52 10.31 10.33 7.21
N ASP A 53 10.57 9.21 7.88
CA ASP A 53 10.02 8.93 9.21
C ASP A 53 10.52 9.93 10.24
N LEU A 54 9.60 10.43 11.07
CA LEU A 54 9.91 11.28 12.22
C LEU A 54 9.99 10.43 13.49
N VAL A 55 11.14 10.48 14.16
CA VAL A 55 11.39 9.68 15.38
C VAL A 55 11.21 10.55 16.63
N TYR A 56 10.40 10.06 17.57
CA TYR A 56 10.08 10.76 18.81
C TYR A 56 10.63 9.99 20.02
N LYS A 57 11.00 10.74 21.06
CA LYS A 57 11.56 10.18 22.31
C LYS A 57 10.53 9.36 23.11
N ASN A 58 9.26 9.74 23.04
CA ASN A 58 8.16 9.07 23.72
C ASN A 58 6.87 9.12 22.91
N THR A 59 5.90 8.31 23.31
CA THR A 59 4.62 8.17 22.62
C THR A 59 3.77 9.43 22.71
N ASP A 60 3.76 10.11 23.85
CA ASP A 60 2.94 11.32 24.04
C ASP A 60 3.38 12.46 23.12
N GLY A 61 4.69 12.67 23.01
CA GLY A 61 5.25 13.65 22.07
C GLY A 61 4.95 13.31 20.61
N LYS A 62 4.97 12.02 20.27
CA LYS A 62 4.57 11.55 18.93
C LYS A 62 3.11 11.89 18.64
N PHE A 63 2.19 11.58 19.55
CA PHE A 63 0.76 11.85 19.34
C PHE A 63 0.46 13.35 19.29
N ALA A 64 1.09 14.15 20.13
CA ALA A 64 0.94 15.60 20.07
C ALA A 64 1.35 16.17 18.71
N ALA A 65 2.48 15.72 18.17
CA ALA A 65 2.94 16.12 16.83
C ALA A 65 2.01 15.65 15.71
N ILE A 66 1.46 14.43 15.80
CA ILE A 66 0.48 13.93 14.82
C ILE A 66 -0.78 14.79 14.79
N VAL A 67 -1.31 15.13 15.96
CA VAL A 67 -2.51 15.98 16.08
C VAL A 67 -2.27 17.36 15.47
N GLU A 68 -1.10 17.94 15.73
CA GLU A 68 -0.73 19.24 15.15
C GLU A 68 -0.63 19.18 13.62
N ASP A 69 0.02 18.17 13.08
CA ASP A 69 0.16 17.96 11.64
C ASP A 69 -1.21 17.76 10.94
N ILE A 70 -2.08 16.96 11.56
CA ILE A 70 -3.46 16.78 11.08
C ILE A 70 -4.22 18.12 11.08
N ALA A 71 -4.09 18.91 12.13
CA ALA A 71 -4.77 20.20 12.24
C ALA A 71 -4.28 21.17 11.15
N GLN A 72 -3.00 21.25 10.91
CA GLN A 72 -2.43 22.08 9.83
C GLN A 72 -2.92 21.66 8.44
N ALA A 73 -2.94 20.36 8.16
CA ALA A 73 -3.46 19.83 6.90
C ALA A 73 -4.96 20.13 6.74
N HIS A 74 -5.74 20.00 7.81
CA HIS A 74 -7.16 20.32 7.82
C HIS A 74 -7.43 21.80 7.55
N GLU A 75 -6.70 22.71 8.20
CA GLU A 75 -6.81 24.16 7.95
C GLU A 75 -6.47 24.53 6.51
N ALA A 76 -5.52 23.81 5.89
CA ALA A 76 -5.18 23.96 4.49
C ALA A 76 -6.23 23.34 3.53
N GLY A 77 -7.27 22.68 4.06
CA GLY A 77 -8.30 21.99 3.28
C GLY A 77 -7.83 20.66 2.65
N GLN A 78 -6.75 20.08 3.15
CA GLN A 78 -6.21 18.81 2.65
C GLN A 78 -6.84 17.64 3.39
N PRO A 79 -7.38 16.62 2.69
CA PRO A 79 -7.85 15.38 3.31
C PRO A 79 -6.69 14.60 3.93
N VAL A 80 -6.89 14.06 5.13
CA VAL A 80 -5.89 13.29 5.86
C VAL A 80 -6.41 11.89 6.14
N LEU A 81 -5.62 10.86 5.80
CA LEU A 81 -5.87 9.48 6.19
C LEU A 81 -4.88 9.07 7.27
N VAL A 82 -5.38 8.76 8.46
CA VAL A 82 -4.57 8.35 9.61
C VAL A 82 -4.70 6.85 9.83
N GLY A 83 -3.57 6.14 9.81
CA GLY A 83 -3.48 4.72 10.15
C GLY A 83 -2.91 4.51 11.54
N THR A 84 -3.55 3.65 12.34
CA THR A 84 -3.07 3.27 13.67
C THR A 84 -2.96 1.74 13.81
N THR A 85 -2.26 1.28 14.83
CA THR A 85 -2.09 -0.15 15.11
C THR A 85 -3.22 -0.77 15.94
N SER A 86 -4.13 0.04 16.48
CA SER A 86 -5.28 -0.42 17.26
C SER A 86 -6.41 0.60 17.25
N VAL A 87 -7.63 0.15 17.52
CA VAL A 87 -8.82 1.02 17.66
C VAL A 87 -8.63 2.02 18.80
N GLU A 88 -8.12 1.58 19.95
CA GLU A 88 -7.83 2.43 21.12
C GLU A 88 -6.92 3.62 20.77
N LYS A 89 -5.93 3.42 19.91
CA LYS A 89 -5.03 4.52 19.48
C LYS A 89 -5.66 5.40 18.41
N SER A 90 -6.75 4.97 17.81
CA SER A 90 -7.48 5.72 16.80
C SER A 90 -8.48 6.70 17.43
N GLU A 91 -9.01 6.39 18.60
CA GLU A 91 -9.90 7.24 19.41
C GLU A 91 -9.16 8.41 20.08
#